data_f642172391b0913be82727f1ba545add
#
_entry.id   f642172391b0913be82727f1ba545add
#
_cell.length_a   1.000
_cell.length_b   1.000
_cell.length_c   1.000
_cell.angle_alpha   90.00
_cell.angle_beta   90.00
_cell.angle_gamma   90.00
#
_symmetry.space_group_name_H-M   'P 1'
#
loop_
_entity.id
_entity.type
_entity.pdbx_description
1 polymer ?
#
loop_
_entity_poly.entity_id
_entity_poly.type
_entity_poly.pdbx_seq_one_letter_code
_entity_poly.pdbx_strand_id
1 'polypeptide(L)'
;MTLPEKIAPEQHVRDAALDTAGFLRLILAPNGYICIGIKLEKGYHHQFFQDFDEAAAYALAEDAREQKVYHACATFISPANRKQVNVAYLKALWTDVDVGDDKPYKTRAAAGKALIAFLEAAKLPDPTIVYSGERGFHLYWVLEDALTSEQWKP
;
A
#
# COMPACT_ATOMS: atom_id res chain seq x y z
N MET A 1 -21.41 -6.95 13.68
CA MET A 1 -20.71 -5.87 12.96
C MET A 1 -20.75 -6.26 11.48
N THR A 2 -21.63 -5.66 10.71
CA THR A 2 -21.86 -5.97 9.30
C THR A 2 -20.87 -5.17 8.47
N LEU A 3 -20.02 -5.85 7.72
CA LEU A 3 -19.14 -5.21 6.73
C LEU A 3 -20.01 -4.49 5.69
N PRO A 4 -19.60 -3.32 5.17
CA PRO A 4 -20.35 -2.64 4.14
C PRO A 4 -20.45 -3.50 2.88
N GLU A 5 -21.66 -3.62 2.35
CA GLU A 5 -22.08 -4.53 1.28
C GLU A 5 -21.66 -4.07 -0.14
N LYS A 6 -20.64 -3.25 -0.29
CA LYS A 6 -20.19 -2.73 -1.58
C LYS A 6 -18.69 -2.88 -1.79
N ILE A 7 -18.29 -4.14 -2.04
CA ILE A 7 -17.05 -4.38 -2.78
C ILE A 7 -17.48 -4.52 -4.23
N ALA A 8 -17.03 -3.60 -5.08
CA ALA A 8 -17.36 -3.61 -6.49
C ALA A 8 -16.97 -4.95 -7.13
N PRO A 9 -17.89 -5.61 -7.90
CA PRO A 9 -17.53 -6.82 -8.62
C PRO A 9 -16.61 -6.45 -9.79
N GLU A 10 -15.50 -7.19 -9.90
CA GLU A 10 -14.67 -7.35 -11.09
C GLU A 10 -13.98 -6.10 -11.64
N GLN A 11 -12.96 -5.60 -10.93
CA GLN A 11 -11.83 -5.06 -11.64
C GLN A 11 -10.78 -6.18 -11.82
N HIS A 12 -10.91 -6.96 -12.88
CA HIS A 12 -9.76 -7.58 -13.51
C HIS A 12 -8.85 -6.43 -13.96
N VAL A 13 -7.92 -6.04 -13.11
CA VAL A 13 -6.76 -5.29 -13.55
C VAL A 13 -6.00 -6.26 -14.44
N ARG A 14 -6.33 -6.24 -15.73
CA ARG A 14 -5.52 -6.87 -16.77
C ARG A 14 -4.11 -6.36 -16.60
N ASP A 15 -3.13 -7.23 -16.81
CA ASP A 15 -1.67 -7.07 -16.82
C ASP A 15 -1.09 -5.85 -17.58
N ALA A 16 -1.66 -4.67 -17.43
CA ALA A 16 -0.99 -3.42 -17.70
C ALA A 16 -0.19 -3.11 -16.44
N ALA A 17 1.11 -3.30 -16.50
CA ALA A 17 2.02 -2.87 -15.44
C ALA A 17 1.70 -1.40 -15.13
N LEU A 18 1.09 -1.15 -13.97
CA LEU A 18 0.88 0.20 -13.50
C LEU A 18 2.25 0.85 -13.29
N ASP A 19 2.45 2.04 -13.81
CA ASP A 19 3.59 2.84 -13.42
C ASP A 19 3.48 3.26 -11.94
N THR A 20 4.52 3.83 -11.40
CA THR A 20 4.56 4.23 -9.98
C THR A 20 3.45 5.21 -9.62
N ALA A 21 3.15 6.17 -10.48
CA ALA A 21 2.08 7.14 -10.27
C ALA A 21 0.69 6.47 -10.31
N GLY A 22 0.46 5.60 -11.28
CA GLY A 22 -0.77 4.81 -11.40
C GLY A 22 -1.00 3.92 -10.19
N PHE A 23 0.05 3.26 -9.69
CA PHE A 23 -0.03 2.48 -8.46
C PHE A 23 -0.40 3.35 -7.24
N LEU A 24 0.26 4.49 -7.05
CA LEU A 24 -0.06 5.39 -5.94
C LEU A 24 -1.51 5.91 -6.03
N ARG A 25 -2.00 6.26 -7.23
CA ARG A 25 -3.40 6.66 -7.46
C ARG A 25 -4.39 5.55 -7.15
N LEU A 26 -4.02 4.31 -7.40
CA LEU A 26 -4.87 3.16 -7.10
C LEU A 26 -5.10 3.01 -5.60
N ILE A 27 -4.04 3.04 -4.79
CA ILE A 27 -4.07 2.68 -3.37
C ILE A 27 -4.26 3.84 -2.40
N LEU A 28 -4.08 5.10 -2.85
CA LEU A 28 -4.20 6.30 -2.03
C LEU A 28 -5.41 7.14 -2.42
N ALA A 29 -5.97 7.85 -1.45
CA ALA A 29 -7.04 8.81 -1.69
C ALA A 29 -6.57 9.96 -2.58
N PRO A 30 -7.45 10.52 -3.44
CA PRO A 30 -7.09 11.64 -4.31
C PRO A 30 -6.85 12.95 -3.56
N ASN A 31 -7.24 13.01 -2.29
CA ASN A 31 -7.11 14.18 -1.43
C ASN A 31 -6.09 13.93 -0.31
N GLY A 32 -5.50 15.02 0.17
CA GLY A 32 -4.48 14.99 1.24
C GLY A 32 -3.06 14.91 0.70
N TYR A 33 -2.10 14.84 1.62
CA TYR A 33 -0.67 14.77 1.28
C TYR A 33 -0.21 13.32 1.17
N ILE A 34 0.45 13.00 0.07
CA ILE A 34 1.15 11.72 -0.18
C ILE A 34 2.50 11.79 0.53
N CYS A 35 2.89 10.74 1.22
CA CYS A 35 4.18 10.70 1.88
C CYS A 35 5.08 9.60 1.29
N ILE A 36 6.24 10.01 0.79
CA ILE A 36 7.34 9.14 0.38
C ILE A 36 8.42 9.19 1.47
N GLY A 37 8.87 8.03 1.91
CA GLY A 37 9.88 7.87 2.93
C GLY A 37 11.17 7.28 2.37
N ILE A 38 12.30 7.87 2.73
CA ILE A 38 13.63 7.33 2.42
C ILE A 38 14.23 6.76 3.70
N LYS A 39 14.62 5.49 3.67
CA LYS A 39 15.29 4.85 4.80
C LYS A 39 16.69 5.40 4.97
N LEU A 40 16.98 5.90 6.15
CA LEU A 40 18.32 6.34 6.56
C LEU A 40 18.96 5.27 7.45
N GLU A 41 20.24 5.44 7.81
CA GLU A 41 20.90 4.60 8.82
C GLU A 41 20.12 4.63 10.14
N LYS A 42 19.64 5.81 10.54
CA LYS A 42 18.74 5.97 11.69
C LYS A 42 17.46 6.67 11.25
N GLY A 43 16.33 5.92 11.28
CA GLY A 43 15.01 6.48 10.98
C GLY A 43 14.71 6.62 9.50
N TYR A 44 13.92 7.62 9.19
CA TYR A 44 13.43 7.92 7.84
C TYR A 44 13.43 9.41 7.59
N HIS A 45 13.79 9.82 6.38
CA HIS A 45 13.43 11.13 5.83
C HIS A 45 12.07 11.02 5.15
N HIS A 46 11.14 11.93 5.43
CA HIS A 46 9.80 11.95 4.85
C HIS A 46 9.62 13.20 3.99
N GLN A 47 9.20 12.99 2.74
CA GLN A 47 8.82 14.05 1.82
C GLN A 47 7.34 13.94 1.50
N PHE A 48 6.63 15.09 1.48
CA PHE A 48 5.19 15.14 1.27
C PHE A 48 4.86 15.87 -0.04
N PHE A 49 3.85 15.35 -0.74
CA PHE A 49 3.42 15.83 -2.05
C PHE A 49 1.89 15.94 -2.11
N GLN A 50 1.37 16.82 -2.95
CA GLN A 50 -0.06 16.88 -3.25
C GLN A 50 -0.38 16.31 -4.64
N ASP A 51 0.64 16.12 -5.46
CA ASP A 51 0.54 15.56 -6.81
C ASP A 51 1.18 14.16 -6.88
N PHE A 52 0.50 13.22 -7.53
CA PHE A 52 0.96 11.83 -7.64
C PHE A 52 2.14 11.68 -8.58
N ASP A 53 2.22 12.49 -9.65
CA ASP A 53 3.33 12.43 -10.61
C ASP A 53 4.60 12.99 -9.98
N GLU A 54 4.50 14.06 -9.18
CA GLU A 54 5.63 14.60 -8.41
C GLU A 54 6.12 13.58 -7.36
N ALA A 55 5.20 12.93 -6.62
CA ALA A 55 5.53 11.89 -5.65
C ALA A 55 6.23 10.70 -6.31
N ALA A 56 5.72 10.25 -7.45
CA ALA A 56 6.29 9.16 -8.22
C ALA A 56 7.66 9.53 -8.80
N ALA A 57 7.81 10.72 -9.37
CA ALA A 57 9.09 11.20 -9.90
C ALA A 57 10.16 11.28 -8.80
N TYR A 58 9.80 11.78 -7.62
CA TYR A 58 10.71 11.78 -6.46
C TYR A 58 11.10 10.37 -6.04
N ALA A 59 10.13 9.46 -5.90
CA ALA A 59 10.38 8.07 -5.52
C ALA A 59 11.34 7.38 -6.49
N LEU A 60 11.12 7.53 -7.81
CA LEU A 60 11.97 6.96 -8.86
C LEU A 60 13.37 7.58 -8.87
N ALA A 61 13.49 8.89 -8.62
CA ALA A 61 14.79 9.56 -8.55
C ALA A 61 15.62 9.07 -7.36
N GLU A 62 15.00 8.83 -6.21
CA GLU A 62 15.69 8.29 -5.04
C GLU A 62 16.02 6.80 -5.19
N ASP A 63 15.15 6.01 -5.82
CA ASP A 63 15.43 4.61 -6.15
C ASP A 63 16.61 4.49 -7.12
N ALA A 64 16.70 5.36 -8.13
CA ALA A 64 17.84 5.43 -9.06
C ALA A 64 19.17 5.80 -8.36
N ARG A 65 19.11 6.36 -7.16
CA ARG A 65 20.27 6.62 -6.28
C ARG A 65 20.53 5.46 -5.30
N GLU A 66 19.91 4.31 -5.53
CA GLU A 66 20.00 3.11 -4.69
C GLU A 66 19.51 3.34 -3.24
N GLN A 67 18.63 4.34 -3.04
CA GLN A 67 17.99 4.55 -1.75
C GLN A 67 16.85 3.55 -1.54
N LYS A 68 16.61 3.16 -0.29
CA LYS A 68 15.44 2.35 0.07
C LYS A 68 14.22 3.26 0.22
N VAL A 69 13.36 3.21 -0.79
CA VAL A 69 12.18 4.07 -0.92
C VAL A 69 10.93 3.34 -0.43
N TYR A 70 10.10 4.05 0.31
CA TYR A 70 8.83 3.56 0.85
C TYR A 70 7.73 4.59 0.62
N HIS A 71 6.49 4.15 0.51
CA HIS A 71 5.32 5.02 0.55
C HIS A 71 4.51 4.77 1.82
N ALA A 72 3.76 5.77 2.26
CA ALA A 72 2.74 5.56 3.29
C ALA A 72 1.45 5.05 2.64
N CYS A 73 0.75 4.14 3.31
CA CYS A 73 -0.53 3.58 2.81
C CYS A 73 -1.75 4.45 3.18
N ALA A 74 -1.53 5.71 3.50
CA ALA A 74 -2.56 6.70 3.80
C ALA A 74 -2.14 8.08 3.28
N THR A 75 -3.10 8.98 3.08
CA THR A 75 -2.81 10.39 2.87
C THR A 75 -2.93 11.16 4.18
N PHE A 76 -2.34 12.37 4.24
CA PHE A 76 -2.21 13.16 5.45
C PHE A 76 -2.89 14.52 5.32
N ILE A 77 -3.32 15.08 6.46
CA ILE A 77 -3.96 16.42 6.53
C ILE A 77 -2.94 17.51 6.19
N SER A 78 -1.69 17.31 6.60
CA SER A 78 -0.62 18.30 6.43
C SER A 78 0.73 17.61 6.21
N PRO A 79 1.74 18.32 5.65
CA PRO A 79 3.09 17.76 5.43
C PRO A 79 3.95 17.74 6.71
N ALA A 80 3.35 17.85 7.89
CA ALA A 80 4.09 18.01 9.13
C ALA A 80 4.72 16.70 9.64
N ASN A 81 3.99 15.58 9.55
CA ASN A 81 4.45 14.28 10.06
C ASN A 81 3.52 13.14 9.64
N ARG A 82 3.93 11.89 9.95
CA ARG A 82 3.16 10.66 9.72
C ARG A 82 2.40 10.14 10.95
N LYS A 83 2.17 10.96 11.95
CA LYS A 83 1.43 10.54 13.16
C LYS A 83 -0.01 10.23 12.81
N GLN A 84 -0.63 9.31 13.54
CA GLN A 84 -2.02 8.88 13.34
C GLN A 84 -3.01 10.06 13.33
N VAL A 85 -2.79 11.05 14.19
CA VAL A 85 -3.64 12.26 14.27
C VAL A 85 -3.57 13.13 13.01
N ASN A 86 -2.56 12.98 12.18
CA ASN A 86 -2.37 13.69 10.92
C ASN A 86 -2.85 12.88 9.69
N VAL A 87 -3.36 11.65 9.87
CA VAL A 87 -3.92 10.86 8.77
C VAL A 87 -5.25 11.47 8.33
N ALA A 88 -5.37 11.75 7.02
CA ALA A 88 -6.60 12.25 6.42
C ALA A 88 -7.49 11.11 5.94
N TYR A 89 -6.95 10.26 5.04
CA TYR A 89 -7.73 9.22 4.38
C TYR A 89 -6.95 7.92 4.22
N LEU A 90 -7.71 6.83 4.18
CA LEU A 90 -7.25 5.49 3.89
C LEU A 90 -8.11 4.92 2.75
N LYS A 91 -7.51 4.52 1.65
CA LYS A 91 -8.20 4.00 0.47
C LYS A 91 -7.96 2.52 0.24
N ALA A 92 -7.00 1.92 0.91
CA ALA A 92 -6.74 0.49 0.81
C ALA A 92 -6.49 -0.11 2.20
N LEU A 93 -6.94 -1.33 2.41
CA LEU A 93 -6.40 -2.20 3.45
C LEU A 93 -5.19 -2.90 2.87
N TRP A 94 -4.18 -3.14 3.68
CA TRP A 94 -2.95 -3.77 3.20
C TRP A 94 -2.36 -4.74 4.21
N THR A 95 -1.56 -5.66 3.70
CA THR A 95 -0.68 -6.49 4.51
C THR A 95 0.61 -6.78 3.77
N ASP A 96 1.66 -7.01 4.53
CA ASP A 96 2.97 -7.41 4.04
C ASP A 96 3.19 -8.89 4.33
N VAL A 97 3.65 -9.64 3.33
CA VAL A 97 3.95 -11.07 3.45
C VAL A 97 5.42 -11.29 3.15
N ASP A 98 6.19 -11.43 4.20
CA ASP A 98 7.62 -11.71 4.13
C ASP A 98 7.91 -13.18 3.85
N VAL A 99 8.89 -13.41 2.99
CA VAL A 99 9.41 -14.73 2.64
C VAL A 99 10.92 -14.79 2.92
N GLY A 100 11.40 -15.88 3.47
CA GLY A 100 12.82 -16.08 3.77
C GLY A 100 13.06 -17.16 4.82
N ASP A 101 14.32 -17.52 5.07
CA ASP A 101 14.69 -18.61 5.97
C ASP A 101 14.33 -18.34 7.43
N ASP A 102 14.31 -17.07 7.84
CA ASP A 102 13.94 -16.58 9.16
C ASP A 102 12.46 -16.15 9.26
N LYS A 103 11.67 -16.33 8.17
CA LYS A 103 10.28 -15.91 8.06
C LYS A 103 9.31 -17.08 8.19
N PRO A 104 8.01 -16.80 8.48
CA PRO A 104 6.98 -17.83 8.53
C PRO A 104 6.89 -18.66 7.25
N TYR A 105 7.11 -18.03 6.10
CA TYR A 105 7.09 -18.69 4.79
C TYR A 105 8.49 -18.75 4.20
N LYS A 106 8.97 -19.96 3.89
CA LYS A 106 10.31 -20.17 3.29
C LYS A 106 10.36 -19.84 1.81
N THR A 107 9.23 -19.95 1.12
CA THR A 107 9.11 -19.71 -0.33
C THR A 107 7.86 -18.91 -0.67
N ARG A 108 7.90 -18.20 -1.81
CA ARG A 108 6.71 -17.50 -2.35
C ARG A 108 5.55 -18.47 -2.63
N ALA A 109 5.87 -19.69 -3.08
CA ALA A 109 4.85 -20.71 -3.33
C ALA A 109 4.10 -21.09 -2.03
N ALA A 110 4.83 -21.25 -0.93
CA ALA A 110 4.23 -21.54 0.38
C ALA A 110 3.37 -20.37 0.87
N ALA A 111 3.87 -19.14 0.73
CA ALA A 111 3.12 -17.93 1.08
C ALA A 111 1.86 -17.76 0.21
N GLY A 112 1.95 -18.01 -1.10
CA GLY A 112 0.82 -17.95 -2.02
C GLY A 112 -0.28 -18.98 -1.69
N LYS A 113 0.09 -20.20 -1.34
CA LYS A 113 -0.89 -21.22 -0.88
C LYS A 113 -1.59 -20.78 0.40
N ALA A 114 -0.85 -20.22 1.36
CA ALA A 114 -1.43 -19.72 2.61
C ALA A 114 -2.37 -18.53 2.36
N LEU A 115 -2.01 -17.65 1.41
CA LEU A 115 -2.86 -16.54 1.00
C LEU A 115 -4.19 -17.02 0.41
N ILE A 116 -4.16 -17.97 -0.53
CA ILE A 116 -5.37 -18.53 -1.14
C ILE A 116 -6.29 -19.10 -0.04
N ALA A 117 -5.75 -19.93 0.83
CA ALA A 117 -6.51 -20.51 1.94
C ALA A 117 -7.10 -19.44 2.88
N PHE A 118 -6.35 -18.37 3.14
CA PHE A 118 -6.82 -17.23 3.94
C PHE A 118 -7.97 -16.48 3.25
N LEU A 119 -7.84 -16.18 1.95
CA LEU A 119 -8.88 -15.49 1.18
C LEU A 119 -10.18 -16.28 1.15
N GLU A 120 -10.10 -17.60 0.92
CA GLU A 120 -11.26 -18.50 0.95
C GLU A 120 -11.93 -18.55 2.33
N ALA A 121 -11.14 -18.73 3.40
CA ALA A 121 -11.66 -18.80 4.76
C ALA A 121 -12.27 -17.48 5.23
N ALA A 122 -11.65 -16.34 4.89
CA ALA A 122 -12.10 -15.01 5.26
C ALA A 122 -13.17 -14.45 4.31
N LYS A 123 -13.43 -15.12 3.19
CA LYS A 123 -14.35 -14.67 2.11
C LYS A 123 -13.97 -13.27 1.60
N LEU A 124 -12.68 -13.03 1.44
CA LEU A 124 -12.15 -11.79 0.90
C LEU A 124 -11.98 -11.89 -0.62
N PRO A 125 -12.17 -10.80 -1.36
CA PRO A 125 -11.83 -10.74 -2.78
C PRO A 125 -10.33 -10.83 -2.99
N ASP A 126 -9.92 -11.10 -4.23
CA ASP A 126 -8.52 -11.11 -4.63
C ASP A 126 -7.91 -9.71 -4.43
N PRO A 127 -6.75 -9.60 -3.76
CA PRO A 127 -6.06 -8.34 -3.59
C PRO A 127 -5.26 -7.95 -4.84
N THR A 128 -4.91 -6.67 -4.95
CA THR A 128 -3.80 -6.23 -5.79
C THR A 128 -2.49 -6.69 -5.15
N ILE A 129 -1.66 -7.41 -5.90
CA ILE A 129 -0.39 -7.96 -5.42
C ILE A 129 0.77 -7.18 -6.02
N VAL A 130 1.67 -6.69 -5.16
CA VAL A 130 2.92 -6.05 -5.55
C VAL A 130 4.08 -6.86 -5.00
N TYR A 131 4.98 -7.31 -5.87
CA TYR A 131 6.17 -8.04 -5.44
C TYR A 131 7.20 -7.06 -4.86
N SER A 132 7.61 -7.30 -3.61
CA SER A 132 8.66 -6.55 -2.93
C SER A 132 10.02 -7.23 -3.13
N GLY A 133 10.60 -7.07 -4.33
CA GLY A 133 11.87 -7.71 -4.67
C GLY A 133 11.81 -9.24 -4.56
N GLU A 134 12.85 -9.86 -3.97
CA GLU A 134 12.93 -11.32 -3.81
C GLU A 134 12.26 -11.86 -2.54
N ARG A 135 11.89 -10.99 -1.61
CA ARG A 135 11.59 -11.35 -0.21
C ARG A 135 10.13 -11.40 0.17
N GLY A 136 9.20 -11.23 -0.77
CA GLY A 136 7.80 -11.30 -0.40
C GLY A 136 6.89 -10.55 -1.36
N PHE A 137 5.73 -10.18 -0.86
CA PHE A 137 4.76 -9.37 -1.58
C PHE A 137 3.87 -8.58 -0.65
N HIS A 138 3.45 -7.40 -1.11
CA HIS A 138 2.45 -6.56 -0.46
C HIS A 138 1.10 -6.81 -1.11
N LEU A 139 0.07 -6.89 -0.30
CA LEU A 139 -1.32 -7.10 -0.71
C LEU A 139 -2.13 -5.85 -0.41
N TYR A 140 -2.96 -5.43 -1.35
CA TYR A 140 -3.82 -4.27 -1.19
C TYR A 140 -5.26 -4.62 -1.59
N TRP A 141 -6.22 -4.39 -0.68
CA TRP A 141 -7.64 -4.38 -0.99
C TRP A 141 -8.10 -2.94 -1.11
N VAL A 142 -8.25 -2.50 -2.36
CA VAL A 142 -8.62 -1.11 -2.67
C VAL A 142 -10.10 -0.94 -2.39
N LEU A 143 -10.44 0.09 -1.62
CA LEU A 143 -11.80 0.44 -1.29
C LEU A 143 -12.40 1.30 -2.42
N GLU A 144 -13.70 1.18 -2.66
CA GLU A 144 -14.44 2.02 -3.60
C GLU A 144 -14.33 3.49 -3.19
N ASP A 145 -14.62 3.77 -1.93
CA ASP A 145 -14.48 5.09 -1.32
C ASP A 145 -13.36 5.12 -0.28
N ALA A 146 -12.65 6.24 -0.22
CA ALA A 146 -11.65 6.45 0.82
C ALA A 146 -12.33 6.70 2.17
N LEU A 147 -11.82 6.05 3.21
CA LEU A 147 -12.29 6.23 4.57
C LEU A 147 -11.57 7.39 5.26
N THR A 148 -12.31 8.22 5.99
CA THR A 148 -11.73 9.21 6.89
C THR A 148 -11.12 8.54 8.12
N SER A 149 -10.26 9.26 8.85
CA SER A 149 -9.64 8.74 10.08
C SER A 149 -10.67 8.32 11.15
N GLU A 150 -11.89 8.87 11.13
CA GLU A 150 -12.97 8.50 12.05
C GLU A 150 -13.66 7.20 11.64
N GLN A 151 -13.80 6.95 10.33
CA GLN A 151 -14.48 5.77 9.80
C GLN A 151 -13.69 4.47 9.94
N TRP A 152 -12.36 4.52 9.95
CA TRP A 152 -11.53 3.32 10.06
C TRP A 152 -10.97 3.05 11.47
N LYS A 153 -11.19 3.93 12.43
CA LYS A 153 -10.89 3.66 13.84
C LYS A 153 -11.82 2.56 14.38
N PRO A 154 -11.28 1.58 15.11
CA PRO A 154 -12.08 0.57 15.79
C PRO A 154 -12.95 1.18 16.88
#